data_6ae4a309fd61ac70aa0cbd1f65a0816d
#
_entry.id   6ae4a309fd61ac70aa0cbd1f65a0816d
#
_cell.length_a   1.000
_cell.length_b   1.000
_cell.length_c   1.000
_cell.angle_alpha   90.00
_cell.angle_beta   90.00
_cell.angle_gamma   90.00
#
_symmetry.space_group_name_H-M   'P 1'
#
loop_
_entity.id
_entity.type
_entity.pdbx_description
1 polymer ?
#
loop_
_entity_poly.entity_id
_entity_poly.type
_entity_poly.pdbx_seq_one_letter_code
_entity_poly.pdbx_strand_id
1 'polypeptide(L)'
;MIYKDMHIVEKNLLNIKERIERTCVEFDRDPTKVKLIVITKKFNKEALKPILDSGHLLFGENKVQEAYAKWSDLLKQYKDLEIHMVGSLQSNKINEATSLFTCIHSVDRHKILEGINKNITEDSSLKEVFIQVNISNEASKGGIEVSEVDDFLDGAKKYGNINILGLMTMPPPNEEPSVYFALLNKLAKKNNLKCLSMGMSNDFETAIALGATHIRVGEAIMGPRVKV
;
A
#
# COMPACT_ATOMS: atom_id res chain seq x y z
N MET A 1 17.53 -9.91 -27.04
CA MET A 1 18.53 -8.82 -27.25
C MET A 1 18.06 -7.46 -26.67
N ILE A 2 16.89 -7.37 -26.04
CA ILE A 2 16.25 -6.10 -25.57
C ILE A 2 16.77 -5.63 -24.20
N TYR A 3 17.43 -6.48 -23.41
CA TYR A 3 17.77 -6.18 -22.00
C TYR A 3 19.14 -5.51 -21.78
N LYS A 4 19.94 -5.24 -22.80
CA LYS A 4 21.37 -4.86 -22.62
C LYS A 4 21.55 -3.41 -22.15
N ASP A 5 20.62 -2.50 -22.45
CA ASP A 5 20.70 -1.08 -22.15
C ASP A 5 19.65 -0.59 -21.13
N MET A 6 18.89 -1.51 -20.54
CA MET A 6 17.83 -1.19 -19.58
C MET A 6 18.39 -0.90 -18.19
N HIS A 7 17.87 0.14 -17.51
CA HIS A 7 18.28 0.48 -16.14
C HIS A 7 17.96 -0.65 -15.16
N ILE A 8 18.81 -0.88 -14.16
CA ILE A 8 18.67 -2.02 -13.22
C ILE A 8 17.31 -2.02 -12.50
N VAL A 9 16.80 -0.85 -12.11
CA VAL A 9 15.51 -0.70 -11.43
C VAL A 9 14.34 -1.12 -12.33
N GLU A 10 14.43 -0.80 -13.61
CA GLU A 10 13.45 -1.21 -14.63
C GLU A 10 13.46 -2.73 -14.85
N LYS A 11 14.66 -3.35 -14.94
CA LYS A 11 14.80 -4.81 -15.00
C LYS A 11 14.17 -5.49 -13.78
N ASN A 12 14.43 -4.94 -12.59
CA ASN A 12 13.86 -5.45 -11.35
C ASN A 12 12.34 -5.35 -11.35
N LEU A 13 11.78 -4.21 -11.83
CA LEU A 13 10.34 -4.01 -11.94
C LEU A 13 9.70 -5.05 -12.88
N LEU A 14 10.30 -5.30 -14.04
CA LEU A 14 9.83 -6.32 -14.98
C LEU A 14 9.85 -7.71 -14.35
N ASN A 15 10.95 -8.08 -13.70
CA ASN A 15 11.05 -9.36 -12.99
C ASN A 15 9.94 -9.53 -11.94
N ILE A 16 9.65 -8.48 -11.15
CA ILE A 16 8.56 -8.54 -10.18
C ILE A 16 7.20 -8.69 -10.87
N LYS A 17 6.94 -8.00 -11.98
CA LYS A 17 5.70 -8.15 -12.74
C LYS A 17 5.54 -9.58 -13.28
N GLU A 18 6.59 -10.16 -13.85
CA GLU A 18 6.58 -11.56 -14.35
C GLU A 18 6.31 -12.56 -13.18
N ARG A 19 6.90 -12.33 -12.00
CA ARG A 19 6.63 -13.17 -10.82
C ARG A 19 5.19 -13.06 -10.35
N ILE A 20 4.61 -11.85 -10.35
CA ILE A 20 3.18 -11.63 -10.03
C ILE A 20 2.29 -12.43 -10.99
N GLU A 21 2.53 -12.30 -12.29
CA GLU A 21 1.76 -13.00 -13.32
C GLU A 21 1.86 -14.52 -13.14
N ARG A 22 3.06 -15.06 -12.98
CA ARG A 22 3.29 -16.48 -12.75
C ARG A 22 2.56 -16.98 -11.50
N THR A 23 2.68 -16.26 -10.37
CA THR A 23 1.99 -16.63 -9.14
C THR A 23 0.47 -16.55 -9.30
N CYS A 24 -0.04 -15.55 -10.01
CA CYS A 24 -1.48 -15.47 -10.28
C CYS A 24 -1.97 -16.67 -11.09
N VAL A 25 -1.24 -17.09 -12.13
CA VAL A 25 -1.57 -18.28 -12.92
C VAL A 25 -1.53 -19.55 -12.06
N GLU A 26 -0.51 -19.71 -11.22
CA GLU A 26 -0.36 -20.88 -10.34
C GLU A 26 -1.53 -21.05 -9.37
N PHE A 27 -2.09 -19.94 -8.88
CA PHE A 27 -3.16 -19.95 -7.88
C PHE A 27 -4.54 -19.55 -8.44
N ASP A 28 -4.73 -19.69 -9.76
CA ASP A 28 -6.00 -19.39 -10.48
C ASP A 28 -6.57 -18.01 -10.12
N ARG A 29 -5.70 -16.99 -10.18
CA ARG A 29 -6.04 -15.59 -9.91
C ARG A 29 -5.88 -14.72 -11.15
N ASP A 30 -6.72 -13.72 -11.28
CA ASP A 30 -6.60 -12.68 -12.29
C ASP A 30 -5.47 -11.69 -11.91
N PRO A 31 -4.36 -11.61 -12.66
CA PRO A 31 -3.26 -10.70 -12.36
C PRO A 31 -3.67 -9.22 -12.41
N THR A 32 -4.70 -8.86 -13.16
CA THR A 32 -5.21 -7.48 -13.23
C THR A 32 -5.85 -7.01 -11.92
N LYS A 33 -6.18 -7.94 -11.02
CA LYS A 33 -6.72 -7.66 -9.68
C LYS A 33 -5.64 -7.52 -8.62
N VAL A 34 -4.36 -7.64 -8.98
CA VAL A 34 -3.22 -7.46 -8.07
C VAL A 34 -2.49 -6.17 -8.42
N LYS A 35 -2.67 -5.15 -7.60
CA LYS A 35 -1.97 -3.86 -7.74
C LYS A 35 -0.58 -3.94 -7.11
N LEU A 36 0.46 -3.65 -7.91
CA LEU A 36 1.84 -3.52 -7.43
C LEU A 36 2.10 -2.07 -7.02
N ILE A 37 2.32 -1.83 -5.74
CA ILE A 37 2.73 -0.53 -5.19
C ILE A 37 4.25 -0.53 -5.05
N VAL A 38 4.95 0.29 -5.84
CA VAL A 38 6.40 0.44 -5.74
C VAL A 38 6.73 1.39 -4.59
N ILE A 39 7.40 0.89 -3.55
CA ILE A 39 7.74 1.66 -2.36
C ILE A 39 9.03 2.43 -2.59
N THR A 40 8.94 3.75 -2.57
CA THR A 40 10.02 4.68 -2.95
C THR A 40 10.52 5.56 -1.82
N LYS A 41 10.17 5.23 -0.57
CA LYS A 41 10.70 5.93 0.61
C LYS A 41 12.23 6.02 0.59
N LYS A 42 12.80 7.18 0.94
CA LYS A 42 14.24 7.47 0.97
C LYS A 42 14.93 7.52 -0.41
N PHE A 43 14.23 7.34 -1.51
CA PHE A 43 14.77 7.57 -2.85
C PHE A 43 14.36 8.95 -3.36
N ASN A 44 15.24 9.61 -4.11
CA ASN A 44 14.97 10.90 -4.73
C ASN A 44 14.21 10.73 -6.06
N LYS A 45 13.78 11.87 -6.66
CA LYS A 45 12.99 11.85 -7.91
C LYS A 45 13.78 11.26 -9.09
N GLU A 46 15.10 11.48 -9.14
CA GLU A 46 15.98 11.00 -10.21
C GLU A 46 15.99 9.47 -10.27
N ALA A 47 16.00 8.82 -9.10
CA ALA A 47 15.95 7.36 -9.00
C ALA A 47 14.61 6.76 -9.48
N LEU A 48 13.54 7.56 -9.54
CA LEU A 48 12.21 7.10 -9.98
C LEU A 48 12.01 7.19 -11.48
N LYS A 49 12.82 8.00 -12.18
CA LYS A 49 12.66 8.25 -13.61
C LYS A 49 12.57 6.97 -14.46
N PRO A 50 13.42 5.94 -14.29
CA PRO A 50 13.32 4.71 -15.09
C PRO A 50 11.99 3.98 -14.89
N ILE A 51 11.41 4.03 -13.67
CA ILE A 51 10.11 3.40 -13.38
C ILE A 51 8.97 4.18 -14.03
N LEU A 52 9.00 5.51 -13.92
CA LEU A 52 8.00 6.38 -14.56
C LEU A 52 8.06 6.25 -16.09
N ASP A 53 9.26 6.24 -16.67
CA ASP A 53 9.46 6.07 -18.12
C ASP A 53 8.98 4.69 -18.63
N SER A 54 8.98 3.65 -17.75
CA SER A 54 8.39 2.33 -18.04
C SER A 54 6.85 2.30 -18.00
N GLY A 55 6.20 3.43 -17.65
CA GLY A 55 4.75 3.54 -17.54
C GLY A 55 4.16 3.01 -16.24
N HIS A 56 4.98 2.74 -15.21
CA HIS A 56 4.45 2.38 -13.89
C HIS A 56 4.10 3.63 -13.10
N LEU A 57 2.85 3.75 -12.64
CA LEU A 57 2.29 4.98 -12.06
C LEU A 57 1.71 4.82 -10.65
N LEU A 58 1.99 3.69 -9.96
CA LEU A 58 1.48 3.42 -8.61
C LEU A 58 2.62 3.28 -7.60
N PHE A 59 2.74 4.24 -6.69
CA PHE A 59 3.85 4.33 -5.74
C PHE A 59 3.38 4.42 -4.29
N GLY A 60 4.28 4.07 -3.35
CA GLY A 60 4.00 4.12 -1.93
C GLY A 60 5.06 4.86 -1.13
N GLU A 61 4.61 5.69 -0.18
CA GLU A 61 5.44 6.50 0.69
C GLU A 61 5.11 6.31 2.17
N ASN A 62 6.10 6.56 3.02
CA ASN A 62 5.94 6.38 4.46
C ASN A 62 5.70 7.69 5.22
N LYS A 63 6.08 8.84 4.66
CA LYS A 63 6.04 10.14 5.32
C LYS A 63 5.45 11.20 4.42
N VAL A 64 4.49 11.97 4.94
CA VAL A 64 3.78 13.01 4.19
C VAL A 64 4.74 14.07 3.63
N GLN A 65 5.67 14.59 4.46
CA GLN A 65 6.60 15.64 4.03
C GLN A 65 7.56 15.16 2.91
N GLU A 66 8.10 13.94 3.05
CA GLU A 66 8.96 13.34 2.03
C GLU A 66 8.20 13.16 0.70
N ALA A 67 6.97 12.65 0.80
CA ALA A 67 6.10 12.47 -0.35
C ALA A 67 5.76 13.81 -1.02
N TYR A 68 5.40 14.83 -0.25
CA TYR A 68 5.05 16.13 -0.78
C TYR A 68 6.21 16.75 -1.56
N ALA A 69 7.42 16.77 -0.98
CA ALA A 69 8.62 17.31 -1.63
C ALA A 69 8.99 16.55 -2.92
N LYS A 70 8.71 15.25 -2.97
CA LYS A 70 9.07 14.37 -4.09
C LYS A 70 8.05 14.43 -5.22
N TRP A 71 6.75 14.35 -4.91
CA TRP A 71 5.70 14.03 -5.85
C TRP A 71 4.88 15.23 -6.34
N SER A 72 4.87 16.38 -5.64
CA SER A 72 4.02 17.53 -6.00
C SER A 72 4.16 18.02 -7.44
N ASP A 73 5.39 18.05 -7.98
CA ASP A 73 5.64 18.44 -9.36
C ASP A 73 5.33 17.31 -10.35
N LEU A 74 5.59 16.06 -9.97
CA LEU A 74 5.34 14.89 -10.81
C LEU A 74 3.84 14.64 -10.99
N LEU A 75 3.02 14.86 -9.97
CA LEU A 75 1.56 14.78 -10.04
C LEU A 75 0.95 15.76 -11.06
N LYS A 76 1.62 16.90 -11.32
CA LYS A 76 1.20 17.84 -12.37
C LYS A 76 1.55 17.35 -13.78
N GLN A 77 2.59 16.50 -13.90
CA GLN A 77 3.12 16.00 -15.18
C GLN A 77 2.43 14.69 -15.62
N TYR A 78 2.09 13.83 -14.66
CA TYR A 78 1.51 12.51 -14.91
C TYR A 78 0.08 12.44 -14.35
N LYS A 79 -0.94 12.48 -15.23
CA LYS A 79 -2.36 12.57 -14.83
C LYS A 79 -2.85 11.35 -14.04
N ASP A 80 -2.33 10.16 -14.35
CA ASP A 80 -2.78 8.89 -13.75
C ASP A 80 -1.83 8.41 -12.64
N LEU A 81 -0.98 9.30 -12.12
CA LEU A 81 -0.05 9.00 -11.05
C LEU A 81 -0.79 8.86 -9.72
N GLU A 82 -0.67 7.69 -9.10
CA GLU A 82 -1.26 7.37 -7.80
C GLU A 82 -0.16 7.23 -6.75
N ILE A 83 -0.32 7.95 -5.64
CA ILE A 83 0.59 7.84 -4.49
C ILE A 83 -0.19 7.35 -3.27
N HIS A 84 0.23 6.23 -2.71
CA HIS A 84 -0.36 5.63 -1.52
C HIS A 84 0.45 5.92 -0.27
N MET A 85 -0.21 6.28 0.83
CA MET A 85 0.39 6.38 2.15
C MET A 85 0.42 4.99 2.79
N VAL A 86 1.62 4.45 3.06
CA VAL A 86 1.78 3.12 3.68
C VAL A 86 2.43 3.17 5.06
N GLY A 87 2.93 4.32 5.48
CA GLY A 87 3.43 4.56 6.84
C GLY A 87 2.36 5.15 7.76
N SER A 88 2.62 5.18 9.07
CA SER A 88 1.68 5.71 10.06
C SER A 88 1.37 7.19 9.83
N LEU A 89 0.08 7.53 9.79
CA LEU A 89 -0.38 8.90 9.60
C LEU A 89 -0.53 9.62 10.95
N GLN A 90 0.18 10.73 11.08
CA GLN A 90 0.03 11.63 12.22
C GLN A 90 -1.21 12.53 12.04
N SER A 91 -1.95 12.78 13.13
CA SER A 91 -3.19 13.54 13.08
C SER A 91 -3.02 14.98 12.57
N ASN A 92 -1.85 15.61 12.85
CA ASN A 92 -1.52 16.95 12.35
C ASN A 92 -1.12 17.00 10.86
N LYS A 93 -1.04 15.85 10.20
CA LYS A 93 -0.70 15.73 8.77
C LYS A 93 -1.87 15.29 7.88
N ILE A 94 -3.05 15.13 8.45
CA ILE A 94 -4.23 14.64 7.72
C ILE A 94 -4.57 15.53 6.54
N ASN A 95 -4.60 16.85 6.71
CA ASN A 95 -4.94 17.80 5.64
C ASN A 95 -3.97 17.70 4.45
N GLU A 96 -2.66 17.67 4.74
CA GLU A 96 -1.64 17.47 3.68
C GLU A 96 -1.79 16.08 3.02
N ALA A 97 -2.12 15.05 3.81
CA ALA A 97 -2.28 13.70 3.32
C ALA A 97 -3.49 13.53 2.38
N THR A 98 -4.64 14.13 2.72
CA THR A 98 -5.87 14.05 1.90
C THR A 98 -5.73 14.74 0.55
N SER A 99 -4.88 15.76 0.44
CA SER A 99 -4.61 16.46 -0.82
C SER A 99 -3.57 15.76 -1.71
N LEU A 100 -2.69 14.92 -1.13
CA LEU A 100 -1.57 14.31 -1.85
C LEU A 100 -1.81 12.85 -2.23
N PHE A 101 -2.28 12.04 -1.27
CA PHE A 101 -2.40 10.60 -1.45
C PHE A 101 -3.77 10.21 -2.01
N THR A 102 -3.78 9.25 -2.92
CA THR A 102 -5.02 8.65 -3.45
C THR A 102 -5.58 7.57 -2.54
N CYS A 103 -4.71 6.92 -1.72
CA CYS A 103 -5.09 5.90 -0.77
C CYS A 103 -4.20 5.94 0.50
N ILE A 104 -4.79 5.70 1.67
CA ILE A 104 -4.07 5.56 2.95
C ILE A 104 -4.26 4.13 3.47
N HIS A 105 -3.16 3.39 3.68
CA HIS A 105 -3.19 1.99 4.11
C HIS A 105 -3.11 1.78 5.63
N SER A 106 -2.83 2.82 6.38
CA SER A 106 -2.39 2.76 7.78
C SER A 106 -3.41 3.35 8.78
N VAL A 107 -4.69 3.29 8.44
CA VAL A 107 -5.74 3.77 9.36
C VAL A 107 -5.94 2.76 10.48
N ASP A 108 -5.68 3.17 11.72
CA ASP A 108 -5.66 2.30 12.90
C ASP A 108 -6.47 2.84 14.08
N ARG A 109 -7.16 3.97 13.93
CA ARG A 109 -7.97 4.58 15.00
C ARG A 109 -9.01 5.55 14.46
N HIS A 110 -10.13 5.64 15.14
CA HIS A 110 -11.25 6.51 14.75
C HIS A 110 -10.85 7.99 14.64
N LYS A 111 -9.89 8.47 15.42
CA LYS A 111 -9.40 9.86 15.35
C LYS A 111 -8.83 10.19 13.96
N ILE A 112 -8.20 9.22 13.28
CA ILE A 112 -7.70 9.41 11.90
C ILE A 112 -8.88 9.43 10.92
N LEU A 113 -9.84 8.51 11.01
CA LEU A 113 -11.05 8.53 10.18
C LEU A 113 -11.83 9.84 10.34
N GLU A 114 -12.02 10.28 11.57
CA GLU A 114 -12.69 11.56 11.84
C GLU A 114 -11.96 12.74 11.21
N GLY A 115 -10.64 12.77 11.34
CA GLY A 115 -9.82 13.80 10.72
C GLY A 115 -9.89 13.77 9.20
N ILE A 116 -9.83 12.58 8.57
CA ILE A 116 -10.00 12.42 7.13
C ILE A 116 -11.41 12.91 6.71
N ASN A 117 -12.46 12.46 7.39
CA ASN A 117 -13.84 12.81 7.06
C ASN A 117 -14.10 14.33 7.13
N LYS A 118 -13.41 15.04 8.03
CA LYS A 118 -13.48 16.51 8.15
C LYS A 118 -12.71 17.26 7.06
N ASN A 119 -11.66 16.65 6.50
CA ASN A 119 -10.75 17.29 5.56
C ASN A 119 -10.97 16.83 4.11
N ILE A 120 -11.71 15.76 3.87
CA ILE A 120 -12.00 15.28 2.51
C ILE A 120 -13.03 16.16 1.85
N THR A 121 -12.73 16.62 0.62
CA THR A 121 -13.58 17.43 -0.23
C THR A 121 -13.66 16.78 -1.62
N GLU A 122 -14.48 17.32 -2.52
CA GLU A 122 -14.55 16.85 -3.91
C GLU A 122 -13.20 16.94 -4.65
N ASP A 123 -12.40 17.96 -4.32
CA ASP A 123 -11.07 18.19 -4.90
C ASP A 123 -9.96 17.37 -4.23
N SER A 124 -10.25 16.64 -3.16
CA SER A 124 -9.25 15.82 -2.47
C SER A 124 -8.74 14.70 -3.36
N SER A 125 -7.43 14.45 -3.35
CA SER A 125 -6.83 13.30 -4.02
C SER A 125 -7.26 11.99 -3.36
N LEU A 126 -7.45 12.00 -2.03
CA LEU A 126 -7.82 10.81 -1.27
C LEU A 126 -9.19 10.29 -1.68
N LYS A 127 -9.22 9.03 -2.11
CA LYS A 127 -10.44 8.33 -2.52
C LYS A 127 -10.77 7.17 -1.58
N GLU A 128 -9.75 6.53 -1.00
CA GLU A 128 -9.86 5.20 -0.42
C GLU A 128 -8.94 5.03 0.79
N VAL A 129 -9.34 4.16 1.72
CA VAL A 129 -8.49 3.80 2.86
C VAL A 129 -8.53 2.29 3.12
N PHE A 130 -7.44 1.77 3.70
CA PHE A 130 -7.39 0.46 4.35
C PHE A 130 -7.31 0.64 5.86
N ILE A 131 -7.93 -0.28 6.58
CA ILE A 131 -7.79 -0.38 8.03
C ILE A 131 -6.60 -1.29 8.34
N GLN A 132 -5.63 -0.76 9.06
CA GLN A 132 -4.45 -1.53 9.47
C GLN A 132 -4.79 -2.39 10.68
N VAL A 133 -4.51 -3.70 10.57
CA VAL A 133 -4.71 -4.69 11.63
C VAL A 133 -3.35 -5.13 12.18
N ASN A 134 -3.18 -5.06 13.50
CA ASN A 134 -2.07 -5.66 14.23
C ASN A 134 -2.31 -7.16 14.36
N ILE A 135 -1.96 -7.89 13.31
CA ILE A 135 -2.32 -9.29 13.16
C ILE A 135 -1.55 -10.22 14.12
N SER A 136 -0.41 -9.79 14.62
CA SER A 136 0.46 -10.55 15.51
C SER A 136 0.34 -10.18 16.98
N ASN A 137 -0.51 -9.20 17.32
CA ASN A 137 -0.68 -8.65 18.67
C ASN A 137 0.63 -8.13 19.32
N GLU A 138 1.58 -7.68 18.49
CA GLU A 138 2.82 -7.07 18.99
C GLU A 138 2.55 -5.63 19.43
N ALA A 139 2.77 -5.31 20.72
CA ALA A 139 2.51 -3.97 21.27
C ALA A 139 3.31 -2.84 20.58
N SER A 140 4.42 -3.14 19.92
CA SER A 140 5.25 -2.19 19.18
C SER A 140 4.74 -1.85 17.78
N LYS A 141 3.80 -2.63 17.24
CA LYS A 141 3.24 -2.44 15.89
C LYS A 141 1.93 -1.66 15.93
N GLY A 142 1.78 -0.74 14.99
CA GLY A 142 0.51 -0.04 14.76
C GLY A 142 -0.54 -0.98 14.14
N GLY A 143 -1.79 -0.59 14.27
CA GLY A 143 -2.96 -1.34 13.81
C GLY A 143 -3.94 -1.62 14.95
N ILE A 144 -5.20 -1.83 14.62
CA ILE A 144 -6.22 -2.28 15.58
C ILE A 144 -6.02 -3.76 15.91
N GLU A 145 -6.42 -4.19 17.09
CA GLU A 145 -6.38 -5.61 17.45
C GLU A 145 -7.36 -6.43 16.61
N VAL A 146 -7.03 -7.71 16.41
CA VAL A 146 -7.87 -8.65 15.64
C VAL A 146 -9.30 -8.72 16.21
N SER A 147 -9.43 -8.71 17.52
CA SER A 147 -10.71 -8.73 18.26
C SER A 147 -11.56 -7.49 18.05
N GLU A 148 -10.95 -6.35 17.71
CA GLU A 148 -11.60 -5.05 17.58
C GLU A 148 -12.05 -4.72 16.14
N VAL A 149 -11.72 -5.57 15.15
CA VAL A 149 -11.95 -5.27 13.73
C VAL A 149 -13.44 -5.03 13.44
N ASP A 150 -14.32 -5.86 13.96
CA ASP A 150 -15.76 -5.77 13.69
C ASP A 150 -16.33 -4.47 14.28
N ASP A 151 -16.04 -4.19 15.54
CA ASP A 151 -16.53 -3.00 16.24
C ASP A 151 -15.95 -1.72 15.63
N PHE A 152 -14.70 -1.77 15.21
CA PHE A 152 -14.06 -0.65 14.51
C PHE A 152 -14.74 -0.33 13.18
N LEU A 153 -15.02 -1.35 12.37
CA LEU A 153 -15.68 -1.17 11.08
C LEU A 153 -17.14 -0.71 11.26
N ASP A 154 -17.85 -1.21 12.26
CA ASP A 154 -19.19 -0.75 12.59
C ASP A 154 -19.19 0.72 13.02
N GLY A 155 -18.27 1.12 13.90
CA GLY A 155 -18.09 2.50 14.30
C GLY A 155 -17.63 3.42 13.17
N ALA A 156 -16.99 2.89 12.13
CA ALA A 156 -16.53 3.64 10.96
C ALA A 156 -17.67 4.01 9.98
N LYS A 157 -18.80 3.31 10.00
CA LYS A 157 -19.97 3.57 9.11
C LYS A 157 -20.51 5.00 9.21
N LYS A 158 -20.31 5.68 10.36
CA LYS A 158 -20.70 7.09 10.54
C LYS A 158 -19.89 8.08 9.70
N TYR A 159 -18.75 7.66 9.15
CA TYR A 159 -17.89 8.50 8.30
C TYR A 159 -18.21 8.25 6.82
N GLY A 160 -19.38 8.72 6.37
CA GLY A 160 -19.96 8.40 5.06
C GLY A 160 -19.16 8.85 3.83
N ASN A 161 -18.21 9.78 4.00
CA ASN A 161 -17.38 10.28 2.88
C ASN A 161 -16.12 9.42 2.65
N ILE A 162 -15.89 8.40 3.47
CA ILE A 162 -14.67 7.58 3.40
C ILE A 162 -15.01 6.21 2.81
N ASN A 163 -14.37 5.85 1.70
CA ASN A 163 -14.45 4.51 1.14
C ASN A 163 -13.40 3.61 1.81
N ILE A 164 -13.85 2.68 2.67
CA ILE A 164 -13.00 1.65 3.26
C ILE A 164 -12.91 0.48 2.28
N LEU A 165 -11.77 0.34 1.58
CA LEU A 165 -11.53 -0.72 0.60
C LEU A 165 -11.37 -2.10 1.21
N GLY A 166 -10.67 -2.18 2.35
CA GLY A 166 -10.28 -3.45 2.91
C GLY A 166 -9.38 -3.33 4.13
N LEU A 167 -8.67 -4.41 4.40
CA LEU A 167 -7.73 -4.52 5.52
C LEU A 167 -6.27 -4.54 5.06
N MET A 168 -5.39 -4.02 5.90
CA MET A 168 -3.94 -4.04 5.69
C MET A 168 -3.24 -4.70 6.87
N THR A 169 -2.18 -5.45 6.60
CA THR A 169 -1.28 -5.94 7.65
C THR A 169 0.17 -6.02 7.22
N MET A 170 1.05 -6.11 8.21
CA MET A 170 2.48 -6.40 8.09
C MET A 170 2.84 -7.48 9.12
N PRO A 171 2.96 -8.74 8.71
CA PRO A 171 3.38 -9.83 9.60
C PRO A 171 4.76 -9.60 10.23
N PRO A 172 5.11 -10.30 11.31
CA PRO A 172 6.46 -10.34 11.85
C PRO A 172 7.47 -10.82 10.78
N PRO A 173 8.64 -10.16 10.64
CA PRO A 173 9.57 -10.45 9.56
C PRO A 173 10.26 -11.82 9.66
N ASN A 174 10.25 -12.44 10.84
CA ASN A 174 10.94 -13.70 11.12
C ASN A 174 9.96 -14.87 11.35
N GLU A 175 8.71 -14.69 11.02
CA GLU A 175 7.67 -15.71 11.18
C GLU A 175 7.06 -16.08 9.82
N GLU A 176 6.40 -17.25 9.75
CA GLU A 176 5.72 -17.72 8.55
C GLU A 176 4.52 -16.81 8.22
N PRO A 177 4.54 -16.05 7.13
CA PRO A 177 3.52 -15.04 6.85
C PRO A 177 2.16 -15.61 6.45
N SER A 178 2.10 -16.86 5.98
CA SER A 178 0.88 -17.48 5.43
C SER A 178 -0.27 -17.51 6.43
N VAL A 179 0.02 -17.81 7.70
CA VAL A 179 -0.98 -17.85 8.78
C VAL A 179 -1.63 -16.48 8.98
N TYR A 180 -0.84 -15.43 8.96
CA TYR A 180 -1.28 -14.04 9.12
C TYR A 180 -2.10 -13.56 7.93
N PHE A 181 -1.67 -13.88 6.71
CA PHE A 181 -2.40 -13.52 5.49
C PHE A 181 -3.75 -14.26 5.40
N ALA A 182 -3.77 -15.55 5.76
CA ALA A 182 -5.01 -16.32 5.81
C ALA A 182 -5.98 -15.75 6.85
N LEU A 183 -5.50 -15.34 8.02
CA LEU A 183 -6.32 -14.70 9.05
C LEU A 183 -6.88 -13.37 8.57
N LEU A 184 -6.05 -12.50 7.94
CA LEU A 184 -6.52 -11.22 7.41
C LEU A 184 -7.61 -11.43 6.34
N ASN A 185 -7.43 -12.41 5.44
CA ASN A 185 -8.43 -12.76 4.43
C ASN A 185 -9.75 -13.21 5.07
N LYS A 186 -9.68 -14.05 6.11
CA LYS A 186 -10.89 -14.49 6.86
C LYS A 186 -11.63 -13.30 7.49
N LEU A 187 -10.90 -12.36 8.10
CA LEU A 187 -11.47 -11.15 8.70
C LEU A 187 -12.13 -10.25 7.64
N ALA A 188 -11.46 -10.05 6.50
CA ALA A 188 -12.01 -9.25 5.41
C ALA A 188 -13.30 -9.87 4.85
N LYS A 189 -13.30 -11.18 4.59
CA LYS A 189 -14.50 -11.90 4.12
C LYS A 189 -15.67 -11.80 5.10
N LYS A 190 -15.41 -11.95 6.40
CA LYS A 190 -16.42 -11.81 7.45
C LYS A 190 -17.10 -10.44 7.42
N ASN A 191 -16.33 -9.39 7.08
CA ASN A 191 -16.77 -8.01 7.03
C ASN A 191 -17.17 -7.51 5.62
N ASN A 192 -17.32 -8.42 4.66
CA ASN A 192 -17.66 -8.11 3.25
C ASN A 192 -16.66 -7.14 2.57
N LEU A 193 -15.42 -7.10 3.02
CA LEU A 193 -14.34 -6.32 2.42
C LEU A 193 -13.64 -7.14 1.34
N LYS A 194 -13.37 -6.50 0.19
CA LYS A 194 -12.85 -7.19 -1.00
C LYS A 194 -11.36 -7.05 -1.21
N CYS A 195 -10.75 -6.04 -0.59
CA CYS A 195 -9.35 -5.72 -0.82
C CYS A 195 -8.46 -6.06 0.38
N LEU A 196 -7.26 -6.55 0.07
CA LEU A 196 -6.25 -6.91 1.06
C LEU A 196 -4.92 -6.28 0.67
N SER A 197 -4.41 -5.37 1.53
CA SER A 197 -3.07 -4.82 1.40
C SER A 197 -2.10 -5.62 2.26
N MET A 198 -1.41 -6.56 1.66
CA MET A 198 -0.46 -7.44 2.33
C MET A 198 0.55 -7.98 1.33
N GLY A 199 1.74 -8.38 1.81
CA GLY A 199 2.83 -8.83 0.96
C GLY A 199 3.83 -7.72 0.64
N MET A 200 5.10 -8.02 0.86
CA MET A 200 6.27 -7.17 0.61
C MET A 200 7.31 -7.93 -0.22
N SER A 201 8.51 -7.40 -0.38
CA SER A 201 9.55 -7.96 -1.25
C SER A 201 9.84 -9.46 -1.03
N ASN A 202 9.70 -9.96 0.20
CA ASN A 202 10.06 -11.34 0.56
C ASN A 202 8.87 -12.31 0.60
N ASP A 203 7.63 -11.81 0.62
CA ASP A 203 6.44 -12.62 0.91
C ASP A 203 5.23 -12.30 0.01
N PHE A 204 5.41 -11.46 -1.03
CA PHE A 204 4.30 -11.04 -1.88
C PHE A 204 3.67 -12.21 -2.67
N GLU A 205 4.43 -13.23 -3.04
CA GLU A 205 3.92 -14.41 -3.74
C GLU A 205 2.97 -15.21 -2.84
N THR A 206 3.38 -15.45 -1.58
CA THR A 206 2.51 -16.05 -0.56
C THR A 206 1.27 -15.20 -0.31
N ALA A 207 1.43 -13.87 -0.25
CA ALA A 207 0.31 -12.95 -0.09
C ALA A 207 -0.67 -13.02 -1.28
N ILE A 208 -0.17 -13.10 -2.52
CA ILE A 208 -1.00 -13.29 -3.72
C ILE A 208 -1.77 -14.60 -3.63
N ALA A 209 -1.12 -15.71 -3.32
CA ALA A 209 -1.76 -17.01 -3.15
C ALA A 209 -2.91 -16.96 -2.12
N LEU A 210 -2.77 -16.14 -1.07
CA LEU A 210 -3.75 -16.00 0.01
C LEU A 210 -4.71 -14.81 -0.15
N GLY A 211 -4.78 -14.21 -1.35
CA GLY A 211 -5.83 -13.25 -1.70
C GLY A 211 -5.41 -11.78 -1.71
N ALA A 212 -4.12 -11.43 -1.60
CA ALA A 212 -3.69 -10.04 -1.71
C ALA A 212 -4.19 -9.39 -3.01
N THR A 213 -4.67 -8.17 -2.89
CA THR A 213 -5.06 -7.30 -4.02
C THR A 213 -4.10 -6.12 -4.18
N HIS A 214 -3.35 -5.78 -3.13
CA HIS A 214 -2.35 -4.72 -3.11
C HIS A 214 -1.09 -5.26 -2.44
N ILE A 215 0.00 -5.34 -3.20
CA ILE A 215 1.32 -5.74 -2.71
C ILE A 215 2.26 -4.52 -2.71
N ARG A 216 3.17 -4.46 -1.74
CA ARG A 216 4.04 -3.30 -1.48
C ARG A 216 5.50 -3.69 -1.61
N VAL A 217 6.06 -3.54 -2.80
CA VAL A 217 7.42 -3.98 -3.10
C VAL A 217 8.37 -2.78 -3.19
N GLY A 218 9.40 -2.79 -2.38
CA GLY A 218 10.41 -1.72 -2.34
C GLY A 218 11.80 -2.23 -2.73
N GLU A 219 12.46 -2.91 -1.82
CA GLU A 219 13.86 -3.31 -1.95
C GLU A 219 14.13 -4.21 -3.16
N ALA A 220 13.22 -5.11 -3.48
CA ALA A 220 13.38 -5.99 -4.64
C ALA A 220 13.34 -5.24 -5.99
N ILE A 221 12.79 -4.01 -6.04
CA ILE A 221 12.75 -3.15 -7.23
C ILE A 221 13.84 -2.08 -7.16
N MET A 222 13.84 -1.29 -6.10
CA MET A 222 14.69 -0.11 -5.95
C MET A 222 16.13 -0.44 -5.54
N GLY A 223 16.38 -1.68 -5.10
CA GLY A 223 17.66 -2.08 -4.53
C GLY A 223 17.83 -1.75 -3.04
N PRO A 224 18.98 -2.12 -2.45
CA PRO A 224 19.27 -1.85 -1.06
C PRO A 224 19.37 -0.34 -0.80
N ARG A 225 18.94 0.06 0.40
CA ARG A 225 18.99 1.47 0.82
C ARG A 225 20.43 1.93 0.93
N VAL A 226 20.79 3.00 0.22
CA VAL A 226 22.07 3.68 0.46
C VAL A 226 22.00 4.23 1.88
N LYS A 227 22.88 3.73 2.77
CA LYS A 227 23.08 4.35 4.09
C LYS A 227 23.75 5.71 3.86
N VAL A 228 22.99 6.77 4.02
CA VAL A 228 23.51 8.15 4.13
C VAL A 228 23.90 8.37 5.58
#